data_d4f9e434634a658ebe546529f99a69eb
#
_entry.id   d4f9e434634a658ebe546529f99a69eb
#
_cell.length_a   1.000
_cell.length_b   1.000
_cell.length_c   1.000
_cell.angle_alpha   90.00
_cell.angle_beta   90.00
_cell.angle_gamma   90.00
#
_symmetry.space_group_name_H-M   'P 1'
#
loop_
_entity.id
_entity.type
_entity.pdbx_description
1 polymer ?
#
loop_
_entity_poly.entity_id
_entity_poly.type
_entity_poly.pdbx_seq_one_letter_code
_entity_poly.pdbx_strand_id
1 'polypeptide(L)'
;MRTVYEFSVKDRKGKDVSLKEYANEVLLIVNTATKCGFTPQYEELEKLYETYHSQGFEILDFPCNQFGQQAPGTDESIHQFCKLTYGTEFQRYKKIKVNGDDAAPLFKFLKECKGFAGWDESHPLYPVLDKMLSEADPNYKESANIKWNFTKFLVNKKGQVVARFEPTTSFDVIAKAIEEWLNL
;
A
#
# COMPACT_ATOMS: atom_id res chain seq x y z
N MET A 1 -21.96 7.86 3.10
CA MET A 1 -20.69 7.82 2.34
C MET A 1 -19.98 6.51 2.67
N ARG A 2 -19.51 5.80 1.64
CA ARG A 2 -18.77 4.55 1.83
C ARG A 2 -17.39 4.81 2.43
N THR A 3 -16.98 3.94 3.33
CA THR A 3 -15.67 4.01 3.98
C THR A 3 -14.99 2.65 3.96
N VAL A 4 -13.71 2.62 4.30
CA VAL A 4 -12.97 1.35 4.42
C VAL A 4 -13.54 0.46 5.53
N TYR A 5 -14.32 1.00 6.45
CA TYR A 5 -14.90 0.23 7.56
C TYR A 5 -15.95 -0.79 7.12
N GLU A 6 -16.43 -0.71 5.88
CA GLU A 6 -17.34 -1.70 5.31
C GLU A 6 -16.64 -3.00 4.90
N PHE A 7 -15.31 -3.03 4.97
CA PHE A 7 -14.52 -4.15 4.45
C PHE A 7 -13.86 -4.95 5.56
N SER A 8 -13.72 -6.24 5.33
CA SER A 8 -12.91 -7.15 6.14
C SER A 8 -11.80 -7.72 5.26
N VAL A 9 -10.68 -8.03 5.87
CA VAL A 9 -9.52 -8.61 5.21
C VAL A 9 -9.06 -9.85 5.97
N LYS A 10 -8.23 -10.68 5.34
CA LYS A 10 -7.67 -11.86 6.00
C LYS A 10 -6.30 -11.53 6.59
N ASP A 11 -6.08 -11.91 7.85
CA ASP A 11 -4.74 -11.87 8.41
C ASP A 11 -3.87 -12.99 7.83
N ARG A 12 -2.60 -13.08 8.24
CA ARG A 12 -1.65 -14.09 7.74
C ARG A 12 -2.12 -15.53 7.96
N LYS A 13 -2.96 -15.75 8.95
CA LYS A 13 -3.49 -17.07 9.30
C LYS A 13 -4.84 -17.36 8.66
N GLY A 14 -5.35 -16.42 7.86
CA GLY A 14 -6.63 -16.55 7.18
C GLY A 14 -7.84 -16.16 8.00
N LYS A 15 -7.65 -15.56 9.18
CA LYS A 15 -8.73 -15.06 10.01
C LYS A 15 -9.24 -13.72 9.49
N ASP A 16 -10.56 -13.53 9.51
CA ASP A 16 -11.18 -12.27 9.12
C ASP A 16 -10.90 -11.17 10.14
N VAL A 17 -10.51 -9.99 9.63
CA VAL A 17 -10.29 -8.78 10.42
C VAL A 17 -11.13 -7.67 9.81
N SER A 18 -12.07 -7.12 10.58
CA SER A 18 -12.86 -5.96 10.14
C SER A 18 -12.02 -4.70 10.24
N LEU A 19 -12.04 -3.86 9.20
CA LEU A 19 -11.32 -2.58 9.24
C LEU A 19 -11.96 -1.58 10.19
N LYS A 20 -13.15 -1.87 10.75
CA LYS A 20 -13.72 -1.09 11.86
C LYS A 20 -12.80 -1.08 13.09
N GLU A 21 -11.96 -2.10 13.25
CA GLU A 21 -11.00 -2.15 14.36
C GLU A 21 -10.02 -0.99 14.34
N TYR A 22 -9.86 -0.33 13.19
CA TYR A 22 -8.96 0.81 13.02
C TYR A 22 -9.71 2.16 13.05
N ALA A 23 -10.95 2.17 13.55
CA ALA A 23 -11.71 3.43 13.64
C ALA A 23 -10.95 4.48 14.48
N ASN A 24 -10.98 5.72 14.02
CA ASN A 24 -10.28 6.85 14.62
C ASN A 24 -8.75 6.85 14.44
N GLU A 25 -8.22 5.95 13.62
CA GLU A 25 -6.81 5.96 13.25
C GLU A 25 -6.62 6.40 11.81
N VAL A 26 -5.47 7.04 11.53
CA VAL A 26 -5.03 7.31 10.16
C VAL A 26 -4.33 6.05 9.65
N LEU A 27 -4.70 5.59 8.45
CA LEU A 27 -4.16 4.35 7.89
C LEU A 27 -3.38 4.62 6.62
N LEU A 28 -2.27 3.91 6.45
CA LEU A 28 -1.55 3.82 5.18
C LEU A 28 -1.66 2.36 4.71
N ILE A 29 -2.44 2.15 3.66
CA ILE A 29 -2.68 0.82 3.09
C ILE A 29 -1.78 0.66 1.87
N VAL A 30 -0.93 -0.38 1.87
CA VAL A 30 0.11 -0.54 0.87
C VAL A 30 0.15 -1.98 0.34
N ASN A 31 0.33 -2.13 -0.98
CA ASN A 31 0.62 -3.43 -1.59
C ASN A 31 2.13 -3.58 -1.76
N THR A 32 2.68 -4.71 -1.35
CA THR A 32 4.12 -4.87 -1.17
C THR A 32 4.67 -6.11 -1.87
N ALA A 33 5.99 -6.18 -1.91
CA ALA A 33 6.72 -7.31 -2.46
C ALA A 33 8.10 -7.42 -1.81
N THR A 34 8.69 -8.61 -1.87
CA THR A 34 9.99 -8.90 -1.23
C THR A 34 11.16 -8.91 -2.21
N LYS A 35 10.90 -8.91 -3.52
CA LYS A 35 11.93 -9.00 -4.57
C LYS A 35 11.81 -7.87 -5.62
N CYS A 36 11.38 -6.70 -5.19
CA CYS A 36 11.18 -5.53 -6.02
C CYS A 36 12.30 -4.51 -5.81
N GLY A 37 12.59 -3.71 -6.83
CA GLY A 37 13.51 -2.57 -6.68
C GLY A 37 13.06 -1.57 -5.63
N PHE A 38 11.75 -1.52 -5.33
CA PHE A 38 11.18 -0.67 -4.28
C PHE A 38 11.14 -1.35 -2.91
N THR A 39 11.50 -2.63 -2.78
CA THR A 39 11.44 -3.35 -1.50
C THR A 39 12.19 -2.64 -0.36
N PRO A 40 13.32 -1.92 -0.59
CA PRO A 40 13.96 -1.12 0.46
C PRO A 40 13.05 -0.06 1.09
N GLN A 41 11.92 0.29 0.49
CA GLN A 41 10.93 1.18 1.09
C GLN A 41 10.35 0.63 2.40
N TYR A 42 10.49 -0.65 2.69
CA TYR A 42 10.12 -1.19 4.00
C TYR A 42 10.84 -0.47 5.15
N GLU A 43 12.08 -0.04 4.94
CA GLU A 43 12.83 0.73 5.94
C GLU A 43 12.13 2.06 6.23
N GLU A 44 11.72 2.79 5.19
CA GLU A 44 11.03 4.06 5.35
C GLU A 44 9.62 3.87 5.92
N LEU A 45 8.92 2.80 5.52
CA LEU A 45 7.61 2.49 6.09
C LEU A 45 7.71 2.21 7.59
N GLU A 46 8.72 1.46 8.03
CA GLU A 46 8.92 1.19 9.46
C GLU A 46 9.24 2.50 10.23
N LYS A 47 10.01 3.41 9.65
CA LYS A 47 10.27 4.72 10.25
C LYS A 47 8.98 5.53 10.44
N LEU A 48 8.08 5.53 9.45
CA LEU A 48 6.77 6.17 9.58
C LEU A 48 5.98 5.55 10.72
N TYR A 49 5.98 4.22 10.79
CA TYR A 49 5.28 3.50 11.84
C TYR A 49 5.79 3.86 13.22
N GLU A 50 7.11 3.81 13.41
CA GLU A 50 7.74 4.15 14.69
C GLU A 50 7.45 5.60 15.10
N THR A 51 7.43 6.53 14.13
CA THR A 51 7.22 7.95 14.40
C THR A 51 5.79 8.27 14.78
N TYR A 52 4.81 7.67 14.10
CA TYR A 52 3.41 8.10 14.18
C TYR A 52 2.46 7.13 14.85
N HIS A 53 2.88 5.88 15.07
CA HIS A 53 1.98 4.84 15.63
C HIS A 53 1.33 5.28 16.95
N SER A 54 2.11 5.85 17.87
CA SER A 54 1.60 6.31 19.17
C SER A 54 0.59 7.46 19.07
N GLN A 55 0.54 8.12 17.91
CA GLN A 55 -0.39 9.21 17.65
C GLN A 55 -1.68 8.76 16.97
N GLY A 56 -1.87 7.45 16.78
CA GLY A 56 -3.06 6.90 16.11
C GLY A 56 -2.85 6.65 14.62
N PHE A 57 -1.71 6.12 14.25
CA PHE A 57 -1.37 5.78 12.87
C PHE A 57 -1.07 4.27 12.75
N GLU A 58 -1.60 3.66 11.71
CA GLU A 58 -1.32 2.27 11.37
C GLU A 58 -0.93 2.10 9.91
N ILE A 59 -0.08 1.11 9.64
CA ILE A 59 0.24 0.66 8.29
C ILE A 59 -0.36 -0.73 8.10
N LEU A 60 -1.11 -0.92 7.01
CA LEU A 60 -1.69 -2.20 6.64
C LEU A 60 -0.97 -2.70 5.39
N ASP A 61 -0.16 -3.74 5.56
CA ASP A 61 0.73 -4.28 4.54
C ASP A 61 0.10 -5.51 3.88
N PHE A 62 -0.16 -5.43 2.57
CA PHE A 62 -0.75 -6.50 1.78
C PHE A 62 0.23 -6.96 0.70
N PRO A 63 0.97 -8.07 0.92
CA PRO A 63 1.81 -8.62 -0.14
C PRO A 63 0.99 -8.99 -1.38
N CYS A 64 1.53 -8.72 -2.55
CA CYS A 64 0.86 -8.99 -3.83
C CYS A 64 1.88 -9.47 -4.86
N ASN A 65 1.56 -10.58 -5.53
CA ASN A 65 2.47 -11.21 -6.50
C ASN A 65 2.16 -10.86 -7.96
N GLN A 66 1.29 -9.88 -8.21
CA GLN A 66 0.82 -9.54 -9.58
C GLN A 66 1.81 -8.72 -10.39
N PHE A 67 2.84 -8.14 -9.77
CA PHE A 67 3.79 -7.24 -10.43
C PHE A 67 5.14 -7.92 -10.57
N GLY A 68 5.37 -8.54 -11.73
CA GLY A 68 6.62 -9.22 -12.02
C GLY A 68 6.88 -10.45 -11.16
N GLN A 69 5.85 -10.98 -10.49
CA GLN A 69 5.97 -12.12 -9.55
C GLN A 69 7.04 -11.84 -8.47
N GLN A 70 7.06 -10.62 -7.95
CA GLN A 70 8.09 -10.14 -7.00
C GLN A 70 7.74 -10.37 -5.54
N ALA A 71 6.61 -11.04 -5.26
CA ALA A 71 6.23 -11.47 -3.91
C ALA A 71 5.94 -12.99 -3.89
N PRO A 72 6.90 -13.84 -4.31
CA PRO A 72 6.71 -15.28 -4.27
C PRO A 72 6.80 -15.80 -2.84
N GLY A 73 6.38 -17.04 -2.65
CA GLY A 73 6.46 -17.69 -1.35
C GLY A 73 5.15 -17.59 -0.57
N THR A 74 5.20 -18.11 0.64
CA THR A 74 4.04 -18.16 1.55
C THR A 74 3.93 -16.89 2.35
N ASP A 75 2.74 -16.65 2.93
CA ASP A 75 2.53 -15.53 3.86
C ASP A 75 3.54 -15.57 5.02
N GLU A 76 3.84 -16.76 5.53
CA GLU A 76 4.81 -16.92 6.62
C GLU A 76 6.23 -16.58 6.17
N SER A 77 6.67 -17.06 5.00
CA SER A 77 8.03 -16.76 4.51
C SER A 77 8.21 -15.27 4.22
N ILE A 78 7.18 -14.60 3.70
CA ILE A 78 7.19 -13.16 3.47
C ILE A 78 7.30 -12.41 4.80
N HIS A 79 6.52 -12.83 5.80
CA HIS A 79 6.56 -12.23 7.12
C HIS A 79 7.95 -12.35 7.75
N GLN A 80 8.56 -13.54 7.69
CA GLN A 80 9.91 -13.78 8.21
C GLN A 80 10.94 -12.90 7.51
N PHE A 81 10.85 -12.79 6.19
CA PHE A 81 11.74 -11.90 5.44
C PHE A 81 11.67 -10.46 5.94
N CYS A 82 10.47 -9.92 6.10
CA CYS A 82 10.28 -8.54 6.54
C CYS A 82 10.77 -8.31 7.98
N LYS A 83 10.50 -9.26 8.87
CA LYS A 83 10.96 -9.20 10.26
C LYS A 83 12.47 -9.25 10.36
N LEU A 84 13.10 -10.20 9.68
CA LEU A 84 14.54 -10.42 9.78
C LEU A 84 15.35 -9.36 9.02
N THR A 85 14.86 -8.90 7.88
CA THR A 85 15.60 -7.94 7.04
C THR A 85 15.36 -6.50 7.45
N TYR A 86 14.13 -6.13 7.79
CA TYR A 86 13.73 -4.74 8.03
C TYR A 86 13.21 -4.47 9.45
N GLY A 87 13.00 -5.51 10.26
CA GLY A 87 12.49 -5.36 11.61
C GLY A 87 11.09 -4.74 11.67
N THR A 88 10.26 -4.97 10.65
CA THR A 88 8.94 -4.35 10.57
C THR A 88 8.04 -4.77 11.72
N GLU A 89 7.36 -3.81 12.35
CA GLU A 89 6.45 -4.05 13.46
C GLU A 89 4.98 -3.86 13.09
N PHE A 90 4.69 -3.16 11.98
CA PHE A 90 3.32 -2.97 11.52
C PHE A 90 2.70 -4.28 11.02
N GLN A 91 1.36 -4.30 10.98
CA GLN A 91 0.58 -5.49 10.65
C GLN A 91 0.71 -5.88 9.18
N ARG A 92 1.07 -7.15 8.94
CA ARG A 92 1.07 -7.74 7.60
C ARG A 92 -0.10 -8.69 7.46
N TYR A 93 -0.82 -8.53 6.34
CA TYR A 93 -2.00 -9.32 6.03
C TYR A 93 -1.68 -10.42 5.03
N LYS A 94 -2.67 -11.28 4.76
CA LYS A 94 -2.53 -12.34 3.77
C LYS A 94 -2.28 -11.76 2.38
N LYS A 95 -1.45 -12.43 1.59
CA LYS A 95 -1.21 -12.08 0.19
C LYS A 95 -2.53 -12.00 -0.57
N ILE A 96 -2.70 -10.95 -1.40
CA ILE A 96 -3.92 -10.69 -2.15
C ILE A 96 -3.62 -10.32 -3.60
N LYS A 97 -4.69 -10.22 -4.40
CA LYS A 97 -4.65 -9.55 -5.70
C LYS A 97 -5.25 -8.16 -5.54
N VAL A 98 -4.70 -7.19 -6.26
CA VAL A 98 -5.14 -5.79 -6.21
C VAL A 98 -5.77 -5.31 -7.52
N ASN A 99 -5.54 -6.02 -8.62
CA ASN A 99 -6.10 -5.74 -9.95
C ASN A 99 -6.83 -6.96 -10.49
N GLY A 100 -7.77 -6.72 -11.41
CA GLY A 100 -8.54 -7.76 -12.08
C GLY A 100 -9.84 -8.10 -11.36
N ASP A 101 -10.58 -9.05 -11.93
CA ASP A 101 -11.92 -9.41 -11.43
C ASP A 101 -11.89 -10.01 -10.02
N ASP A 102 -10.83 -10.70 -9.67
CA ASP A 102 -10.66 -11.34 -8.37
C ASP A 102 -9.81 -10.53 -7.40
N ALA A 103 -9.61 -9.23 -7.66
CA ALA A 103 -8.97 -8.33 -6.71
C ALA A 103 -9.74 -8.29 -5.38
N ALA A 104 -9.02 -8.12 -4.29
CA ALA A 104 -9.64 -7.98 -2.97
C ALA A 104 -10.65 -6.81 -2.98
N PRO A 105 -11.85 -7.00 -2.42
CA PRO A 105 -12.88 -5.95 -2.42
C PRO A 105 -12.40 -4.61 -1.88
N LEU A 106 -11.57 -4.62 -0.84
CA LEU A 106 -10.96 -3.40 -0.31
C LEU A 106 -10.21 -2.63 -1.40
N PHE A 107 -9.38 -3.31 -2.19
CA PHE A 107 -8.58 -2.66 -3.23
C PHE A 107 -9.42 -2.19 -4.42
N LYS A 108 -10.51 -2.88 -4.73
CA LYS A 108 -11.48 -2.36 -5.72
C LYS A 108 -12.03 -1.02 -5.27
N PHE A 109 -12.42 -0.93 -4.00
CA PHE A 109 -12.92 0.31 -3.41
C PHE A 109 -11.86 1.42 -3.38
N LEU A 110 -10.64 1.10 -2.95
CA LEU A 110 -9.55 2.08 -2.90
C LEU A 110 -9.30 2.72 -4.27
N LYS A 111 -9.28 1.89 -5.33
CA LYS A 111 -9.07 2.37 -6.70
C LYS A 111 -10.24 3.22 -7.20
N GLU A 112 -11.47 2.91 -6.81
CA GLU A 112 -12.63 3.73 -7.13
C GLU A 112 -12.54 5.11 -6.48
N CYS A 113 -11.99 5.17 -5.27
CA CYS A 113 -11.85 6.43 -4.53
C CYS A 113 -10.74 7.32 -5.11
N LYS A 114 -9.61 6.73 -5.48
CA LYS A 114 -8.43 7.46 -5.95
C LYS A 114 -7.77 6.74 -7.13
N GLY A 115 -7.76 7.40 -8.27
CA GLY A 115 -7.10 6.92 -9.46
C GLY A 115 -5.58 7.17 -9.43
N PHE A 116 -4.94 6.87 -10.56
CA PHE A 116 -3.49 7.05 -10.71
C PHE A 116 -3.08 8.50 -10.41
N ALA A 117 -2.11 8.65 -9.52
CA ALA A 117 -1.71 9.97 -9.00
C ALA A 117 -0.51 10.59 -9.74
N GLY A 118 0.05 9.89 -10.72
CA GLY A 118 1.23 10.35 -11.47
C GLY A 118 2.55 9.92 -10.83
N TRP A 119 3.61 9.93 -11.63
CA TRP A 119 4.96 9.59 -11.18
C TRP A 119 5.73 10.83 -10.73
N ASP A 120 6.61 10.65 -9.73
CA ASP A 120 7.71 11.56 -9.51
C ASP A 120 8.81 11.19 -10.51
N GLU A 121 8.96 12.00 -11.55
CA GLU A 121 9.88 11.72 -12.65
C GLU A 121 11.35 11.86 -12.25
N SER A 122 11.63 12.43 -11.07
CA SER A 122 12.99 12.50 -10.52
C SER A 122 13.45 11.19 -9.87
N HIS A 123 12.51 10.25 -9.61
CA HIS A 123 12.87 8.98 -8.98
C HIS A 123 13.70 8.11 -9.94
N PRO A 124 14.81 7.49 -9.45
CA PRO A 124 15.69 6.68 -10.30
C PRO A 124 15.01 5.54 -11.06
N LEU A 125 13.93 4.97 -10.48
CA LEU A 125 13.21 3.84 -11.10
C LEU A 125 12.09 4.29 -12.05
N TYR A 126 11.78 5.59 -12.12
CA TYR A 126 10.73 6.08 -13.00
C TYR A 126 10.94 5.71 -14.47
N PRO A 127 12.11 5.92 -15.08
CA PRO A 127 12.27 5.61 -16.51
C PRO A 127 12.01 4.14 -16.85
N VAL A 128 12.43 3.23 -15.98
CA VAL A 128 12.23 1.79 -16.16
C VAL A 128 10.76 1.44 -16.06
N LEU A 129 10.06 1.97 -15.06
CA LEU A 129 8.62 1.75 -14.87
C LEU A 129 7.82 2.29 -16.05
N ASP A 130 8.04 3.53 -16.42
CA ASP A 130 7.29 4.17 -17.50
C ASP A 130 7.49 3.44 -18.83
N LYS A 131 8.71 3.06 -19.14
CA LYS A 131 9.01 2.30 -20.35
C LYS A 131 8.28 0.96 -20.37
N MET A 132 8.40 0.20 -19.29
CA MET A 132 7.78 -1.13 -19.19
C MET A 132 6.26 -1.07 -19.28
N LEU A 133 5.65 -0.13 -18.57
CA LEU A 133 4.19 -0.01 -18.54
C LEU A 133 3.63 0.54 -19.85
N SER A 134 4.30 1.52 -20.46
CA SER A 134 3.85 2.08 -21.72
C SER A 134 4.04 1.13 -22.91
N GLU A 135 5.03 0.24 -22.87
CA GLU A 135 5.18 -0.83 -23.84
C GLU A 135 4.04 -1.85 -23.76
N ALA A 136 3.59 -2.16 -22.55
CA ALA A 136 2.46 -3.08 -22.32
C ALA A 136 1.12 -2.43 -22.68
N ASP A 137 0.94 -1.15 -22.36
CA ASP A 137 -0.28 -0.37 -22.62
C ASP A 137 0.08 1.11 -22.70
N PRO A 138 0.08 1.72 -23.93
CA PRO A 138 0.39 3.15 -24.08
C PRO A 138 -0.52 4.07 -23.27
N ASN A 139 -1.73 3.61 -22.92
CA ASN A 139 -2.71 4.38 -22.17
C ASN A 139 -2.80 3.94 -20.70
N TYR A 140 -1.76 3.33 -20.15
CA TYR A 140 -1.79 2.79 -18.79
C TYR A 140 -2.15 3.83 -17.74
N LYS A 141 -1.83 5.10 -17.98
CA LYS A 141 -2.11 6.19 -17.02
C LYS A 141 -3.59 6.52 -16.87
N GLU A 142 -4.41 6.11 -17.83
CA GLU A 142 -5.84 6.44 -17.85
C GLU A 142 -6.68 5.59 -16.90
N SER A 143 -6.21 4.39 -16.53
CA SER A 143 -6.95 3.52 -15.62
C SER A 143 -6.55 3.76 -14.17
N ALA A 144 -7.45 3.41 -13.25
CA ALA A 144 -7.19 3.47 -11.82
C ALA A 144 -6.41 2.26 -11.29
N ASN A 145 -6.10 1.28 -12.13
CA ASN A 145 -5.36 0.09 -11.70
C ASN A 145 -4.08 0.46 -10.97
N ILE A 146 -3.72 -0.37 -9.99
CA ILE A 146 -2.42 -0.29 -9.33
C ILE A 146 -1.35 -0.58 -10.38
N LYS A 147 -0.33 0.27 -10.48
CA LYS A 147 0.66 0.19 -11.55
C LYS A 147 1.86 -0.66 -11.17
N TRP A 148 2.23 -0.66 -9.90
CA TRP A 148 3.36 -1.45 -9.41
C TRP A 148 3.29 -1.65 -7.90
N ASN A 149 4.25 -2.43 -7.35
CA ASN A 149 4.40 -2.64 -5.91
C ASN A 149 4.64 -1.32 -5.18
N PHE A 150 4.26 -1.26 -3.91
CA PHE A 150 4.43 -0.10 -3.01
C PHE A 150 3.61 1.12 -3.39
N THR A 151 2.46 0.91 -4.01
CA THR A 151 1.40 1.91 -4.13
C THR A 151 0.70 2.03 -2.78
N LYS A 152 0.44 3.26 -2.32
CA LYS A 152 -0.09 3.53 -0.98
C LYS A 152 -1.39 4.33 -1.08
N PHE A 153 -2.32 4.03 -0.18
CA PHE A 153 -3.56 4.79 -0.01
C PHE A 153 -3.61 5.31 1.41
N LEU A 154 -3.90 6.60 1.58
CA LEU A 154 -4.04 7.22 2.89
C LEU A 154 -5.52 7.32 3.24
N VAL A 155 -5.85 6.90 4.46
CA VAL A 155 -7.22 6.88 4.99
C VAL A 155 -7.26 7.72 6.26
N ASN A 156 -8.25 8.61 6.36
CA ASN A 156 -8.40 9.48 7.53
C ASN A 156 -9.10 8.75 8.69
N LYS A 157 -9.22 9.43 9.83
CA LYS A 157 -9.81 8.87 11.06
C LYS A 157 -11.28 8.48 10.92
N LYS A 158 -11.94 8.91 9.85
CA LYS A 158 -13.34 8.59 9.54
C LYS A 158 -13.48 7.45 8.53
N GLY A 159 -12.37 6.83 8.13
CA GLY A 159 -12.37 5.75 7.15
C GLY A 159 -12.48 6.20 5.71
N GLN A 160 -12.31 7.47 5.42
CA GLN A 160 -12.37 8.02 4.07
C GLN A 160 -10.99 7.95 3.41
N VAL A 161 -10.95 7.53 2.14
CA VAL A 161 -9.72 7.48 1.35
C VAL A 161 -9.41 8.89 0.86
N VAL A 162 -8.32 9.48 1.34
CA VAL A 162 -8.01 10.90 1.12
C VAL A 162 -6.85 11.14 0.17
N ALA A 163 -5.98 10.15 -0.07
CA ALA A 163 -4.87 10.28 -1.00
C ALA A 163 -4.43 8.92 -1.53
N ARG A 164 -3.77 8.95 -2.68
CA ARG A 164 -3.04 7.81 -3.24
C ARG A 164 -1.63 8.29 -3.58
N PHE A 165 -0.63 7.51 -3.21
CA PHE A 165 0.78 7.78 -3.50
C PHE A 165 1.35 6.65 -4.34
N GLU A 166 1.88 6.98 -5.49
CA GLU A 166 2.55 6.00 -6.35
C GLU A 166 3.91 5.61 -5.75
N PRO A 167 4.50 4.46 -6.16
CA PRO A 167 5.77 4.00 -5.60
C PRO A 167 6.91 5.03 -5.64
N THR A 168 6.89 5.92 -6.61
CA THR A 168 7.94 6.94 -6.80
C THR A 168 7.81 8.14 -5.87
N THR A 169 6.69 8.30 -5.16
CA THR A 169 6.45 9.45 -4.30
C THR A 169 7.41 9.47 -3.12
N SER A 170 7.99 10.64 -2.85
CA SER A 170 8.90 10.86 -1.73
C SER A 170 8.22 10.61 -0.39
N PHE A 171 8.94 9.98 0.56
CA PHE A 171 8.42 9.76 1.91
C PHE A 171 8.25 11.06 2.70
N ASP A 172 8.94 12.13 2.34
CA ASP A 172 8.70 13.45 2.95
C ASP A 172 7.28 13.95 2.64
N VAL A 173 6.82 13.74 1.42
CA VAL A 173 5.45 14.09 1.01
C VAL A 173 4.44 13.26 1.79
N ILE A 174 4.69 11.96 1.92
CA ILE A 174 3.80 11.05 2.63
C ILE A 174 3.73 11.40 4.12
N ALA A 175 4.89 11.61 4.75
CA ALA A 175 4.97 11.99 6.17
C ALA A 175 4.19 13.28 6.46
N LYS A 176 4.33 14.28 5.60
CA LYS A 176 3.60 15.54 5.75
C LYS A 176 2.08 15.33 5.68
N ALA A 177 1.64 14.52 4.75
CA ALA A 177 0.21 14.19 4.63
C ALA A 177 -0.31 13.45 5.87
N ILE A 178 0.47 12.49 6.40
CA ILE A 178 0.11 11.78 7.62
C ILE A 178 -0.05 12.78 8.79
N GLU A 179 0.91 13.69 8.97
CA GLU A 179 0.85 14.70 10.02
C GLU A 179 -0.38 15.59 9.90
N GLU A 180 -0.70 16.03 8.69
CA GLU A 180 -1.89 16.86 8.45
C GLU A 180 -3.18 16.14 8.87
N TRP A 181 -3.33 14.88 8.50
CA TRP A 181 -4.53 14.10 8.83
C TRP A 181 -4.58 13.65 10.28
N LEU A 182 -3.43 13.44 10.94
CA LEU A 182 -3.40 13.18 12.38
C LEU A 182 -3.89 14.39 13.20
N ASN A 183 -3.68 15.60 12.71
CA ASN A 183 -4.09 16.84 13.37
C ASN A 183 -5.55 17.22 13.12
N LEU A 184 -6.25 16.48 12.31
CA LEU A 184 -7.67 16.64 12.06
C LEU A 184 -8.48 15.63 12.87
#